data_6e5bd8cac2492c7fc4f7060e17d30d60
#
_entry.id   6e5bd8cac2492c7fc4f7060e17d30d60
#
_cell.length_a   1.000
_cell.length_b   1.000
_cell.length_c   1.000
_cell.angle_alpha   90.00
_cell.angle_beta   90.00
_cell.angle_gamma   90.00
#
_symmetry.space_group_name_H-M   'P 1'
#
loop_
_entity.id
_entity.type
_entity.pdbx_description
1 polymer ?
#
loop_
_entity_poly.entity_id
_entity_poly.type
_entity_poly.pdbx_seq_one_letter_code
_entity_poly.pdbx_strand_id
1 'polypeptide(L)'
;YSPNDPNLIEKLSDKGVSISAAPLEEKMPSLFGVLLSWFPMLLLIAVWIFFMRQMQGGKGGAMGFGRSKAKMMNELKGKVTFNDVAGVEEAKEEVEEIVEFLKDPKKFSRLGGKIPKGALLIGPPGTGKTLLAKAIAGEANVPFFSISGSDFVEMFVGVGASRVRDMFEQGKKH
;
A
#
# COMPACT_ATOMS: atom_id res chain seq x y z
N TYR A 1 -30.53 54.99 -5.97
CA TYR A 1 -32.01 55.10 -5.85
C TYR A 1 -32.53 55.79 -7.10
N SER A 2 -33.22 55.09 -7.93
CA SER A 2 -33.90 55.65 -9.09
C SER A 2 -35.39 55.82 -8.75
N PRO A 3 -35.84 57.02 -8.47
CA PRO A 3 -37.25 57.27 -8.22
C PRO A 3 -38.01 57.03 -9.52
N ASN A 4 -39.01 56.17 -9.47
CA ASN A 4 -39.87 55.81 -10.59
C ASN A 4 -40.94 56.89 -10.84
N ASP A 5 -40.51 58.15 -11.00
CA ASP A 5 -41.38 59.24 -11.37
C ASP A 5 -41.18 59.56 -12.86
N PRO A 6 -42.13 59.26 -13.72
CA PRO A 6 -42.01 59.47 -15.17
C PRO A 6 -41.84 60.94 -15.56
N ASN A 7 -42.22 61.88 -14.69
CA ASN A 7 -42.12 63.33 -14.93
C ASN A 7 -40.92 63.99 -14.27
N LEU A 8 -40.01 63.22 -13.69
CA LEU A 8 -38.82 63.73 -12.97
C LEU A 8 -37.90 64.52 -13.90
N ILE A 9 -37.67 64.01 -15.09
CA ILE A 9 -36.77 64.65 -16.08
C ILE A 9 -37.35 66.01 -16.51
N GLU A 10 -38.65 66.13 -16.75
CA GLU A 10 -39.33 67.34 -17.17
C GLU A 10 -39.30 68.39 -16.02
N LYS A 11 -39.57 68.00 -14.80
CA LYS A 11 -39.48 68.89 -13.59
C LYS A 11 -38.06 69.36 -13.29
N LEU A 12 -37.05 68.62 -13.62
CA LEU A 12 -35.65 69.04 -13.45
C LEU A 12 -35.19 69.95 -14.55
N SER A 13 -35.65 69.75 -15.80
CA SER A 13 -35.36 70.57 -16.94
C SER A 13 -35.97 71.96 -16.77
N ASP A 14 -37.21 72.12 -16.29
CA ASP A 14 -37.88 73.35 -16.02
C ASP A 14 -37.20 74.21 -14.93
N LYS A 15 -36.44 73.61 -14.07
CA LYS A 15 -35.65 74.30 -13.02
C LYS A 15 -34.21 74.56 -13.45
N GLY A 16 -33.84 74.40 -14.69
CA GLY A 16 -32.52 74.69 -15.26
C GLY A 16 -31.39 73.84 -14.68
N VAL A 17 -31.71 72.63 -14.20
CA VAL A 17 -30.71 71.67 -13.71
C VAL A 17 -30.16 70.90 -14.87
N SER A 18 -28.86 70.91 -15.05
CA SER A 18 -28.20 70.14 -16.07
C SER A 18 -28.24 68.62 -15.74
N ILE A 19 -28.93 67.83 -16.53
CA ILE A 19 -29.09 66.43 -16.35
C ILE A 19 -27.98 65.73 -17.14
N SER A 20 -27.04 65.06 -16.46
CA SER A 20 -26.03 64.21 -17.10
C SER A 20 -26.37 62.74 -16.85
N ALA A 21 -26.73 62.04 -17.90
CA ALA A 21 -26.92 60.62 -17.85
C ALA A 21 -25.56 59.94 -18.14
N ALA A 22 -24.98 59.35 -17.12
CA ALA A 22 -23.84 58.45 -17.32
C ALA A 22 -24.39 57.01 -17.51
N PRO A 23 -23.96 56.28 -18.54
CA PRO A 23 -24.31 54.88 -18.66
C PRO A 23 -23.80 54.16 -17.41
N LEU A 24 -24.61 53.23 -16.88
CA LEU A 24 -24.12 52.25 -15.87
C LEU A 24 -22.97 51.50 -16.53
N GLU A 25 -21.73 51.88 -16.18
CA GLU A 25 -20.58 51.05 -16.51
C GLU A 25 -20.78 49.73 -15.79
N GLU A 26 -21.21 48.69 -16.50
CA GLU A 26 -21.00 47.33 -16.08
C GLU A 26 -19.50 47.15 -16.03
N LYS A 27 -18.92 47.38 -14.84
CA LYS A 27 -17.53 47.00 -14.59
C LYS A 27 -17.47 45.50 -14.83
N MET A 28 -17.01 45.10 -16.01
CA MET A 28 -16.59 43.72 -16.24
C MET A 28 -15.69 43.34 -15.07
N PRO A 29 -16.02 42.26 -14.32
CA PRO A 29 -15.19 41.91 -13.19
C PRO A 29 -13.77 41.68 -13.71
N SER A 30 -12.83 42.45 -13.21
CA SER A 30 -11.42 42.26 -13.58
C SER A 30 -11.08 40.80 -13.34
N LEU A 31 -10.26 40.19 -14.20
CA LEU A 31 -9.82 38.80 -14.03
C LEU A 31 -9.35 38.51 -12.60
N PHE A 32 -8.76 39.52 -11.96
CA PHE A 32 -8.37 39.49 -10.57
C PHE A 32 -9.55 39.40 -9.59
N GLY A 33 -10.65 40.11 -9.83
CA GLY A 33 -11.86 40.03 -9.01
C GLY A 33 -12.56 38.66 -9.13
N VAL A 34 -12.59 38.08 -10.33
CA VAL A 34 -13.11 36.72 -10.54
C VAL A 34 -12.24 35.70 -9.79
N LEU A 35 -10.92 35.82 -9.92
CA LEU A 35 -9.98 34.93 -9.24
C LEU A 35 -10.11 35.01 -7.70
N LEU A 36 -10.27 36.22 -7.17
CA LEU A 36 -10.46 36.46 -5.75
C LEU A 36 -11.81 35.90 -5.25
N SER A 37 -12.86 35.97 -6.06
CA SER A 37 -14.17 35.39 -5.74
C SER A 37 -14.15 33.89 -5.68
N TRP A 38 -13.33 33.25 -6.52
CA TRP A 38 -13.20 31.77 -6.56
C TRP A 38 -12.15 31.24 -5.57
N PHE A 39 -11.33 32.12 -4.99
CA PHE A 39 -10.25 31.75 -4.07
C PHE A 39 -10.72 30.88 -2.89
N PRO A 40 -11.83 31.18 -2.18
CA PRO A 40 -12.31 30.34 -1.07
C PRO A 40 -12.67 28.93 -1.54
N MET A 41 -13.27 28.81 -2.72
CA MET A 41 -13.65 27.51 -3.30
C MET A 41 -12.41 26.69 -3.71
N LEU A 42 -11.42 27.33 -4.33
CA LEU A 42 -10.16 26.69 -4.68
C LEU A 42 -9.38 26.25 -3.44
N LEU A 43 -9.43 27.04 -2.37
CA LEU A 43 -8.81 26.70 -1.11
C LEU A 43 -9.47 25.46 -0.48
N LEU A 44 -10.79 25.38 -0.47
CA LEU A 44 -11.53 24.20 0.00
C LEU A 44 -11.18 22.96 -0.82
N ILE A 45 -11.11 23.08 -2.14
CA ILE A 45 -10.71 21.97 -3.02
C ILE A 45 -9.27 21.55 -2.72
N ALA A 46 -8.34 22.49 -2.54
CA ALA A 46 -6.95 22.19 -2.20
C ALA A 46 -6.81 21.47 -0.86
N VAL A 47 -7.54 21.93 0.16
CA VAL A 47 -7.60 21.27 1.48
C VAL A 47 -8.19 19.87 1.35
N TRP A 48 -9.25 19.70 0.56
CA TRP A 48 -9.88 18.41 0.33
C TRP A 48 -8.94 17.44 -0.38
N ILE A 49 -8.24 17.89 -1.43
CA ILE A 49 -7.21 17.08 -2.13
C ILE A 49 -6.05 16.75 -1.19
N PHE A 50 -5.63 17.69 -0.35
CA PHE A 50 -4.59 17.45 0.65
C PHE A 50 -5.01 16.36 1.64
N PHE A 51 -6.23 16.42 2.17
CA PHE A 51 -6.81 15.39 3.05
C PHE A 51 -6.93 14.03 2.34
N MET A 52 -7.42 14.01 1.09
CA MET A 52 -7.46 12.77 0.30
C MET A 52 -6.08 12.17 0.08
N ARG A 53 -5.08 12.99 -0.24
CA ARG A 53 -3.70 12.52 -0.39
C ARG A 53 -3.12 12.00 0.92
N GLN A 54 -3.43 12.66 2.02
CA GLN A 54 -3.01 12.23 3.35
C GLN A 54 -3.67 10.90 3.76
N MET A 55 -4.94 10.71 3.42
CA MET A 55 -5.64 9.43 3.63
C MET A 55 -5.15 8.32 2.69
N GLN A 56 -4.75 8.63 1.47
CA GLN A 56 -4.17 7.67 0.52
C GLN A 56 -2.70 7.39 0.77
N GLY A 57 -1.96 8.33 1.35
CA GLY A 57 -0.54 8.18 1.69
C GLY A 57 -0.27 7.41 2.99
N GLY A 58 -1.27 7.19 3.81
CA GLY A 58 -1.19 6.36 5.00
C GLY A 58 -1.17 4.87 4.62
N LYS A 59 0.01 4.25 4.56
CA LYS A 59 0.23 2.79 4.47
C LYS A 59 -0.43 1.96 5.59
N GLY A 60 -1.44 2.48 6.29
CA GLY A 60 -2.06 1.93 7.48
C GLY A 60 -3.58 2.09 7.58
N GLY A 61 -4.29 2.37 6.48
CA GLY A 61 -5.76 2.40 6.49
C GLY A 61 -6.37 1.06 6.91
N ALA A 62 -7.64 1.05 7.28
CA ALA A 62 -8.40 -0.12 7.78
C ALA A 62 -8.29 -1.40 6.91
N MET A 63 -7.79 -1.31 5.67
CA MET A 63 -7.43 -2.44 4.81
C MET A 63 -6.08 -3.09 5.14
N GLY A 64 -5.29 -2.54 6.08
CA GLY A 64 -4.00 -3.10 6.49
C GLY A 64 -4.10 -4.31 7.44
N PHE A 65 -5.27 -4.60 7.99
CA PHE A 65 -5.46 -5.69 8.96
C PHE A 65 -5.27 -7.11 8.37
N GLY A 66 -5.41 -7.28 7.05
CA GLY A 66 -5.23 -8.56 6.38
C GLY A 66 -3.84 -8.82 5.81
N ARG A 67 -2.92 -7.84 5.87
CA ARG A 67 -1.57 -8.06 5.33
C ARG A 67 -0.74 -8.92 6.26
N SER A 68 -0.15 -9.95 5.71
CA SER A 68 0.78 -10.82 6.41
C SER A 68 1.96 -10.02 6.96
N LYS A 69 2.31 -10.27 8.22
CA LYS A 69 3.59 -9.87 8.81
C LYS A 69 4.72 -10.85 8.43
N ALA A 70 4.52 -11.67 7.41
CA ALA A 70 5.55 -12.57 6.92
C ALA A 70 6.82 -11.77 6.66
N LYS A 71 7.86 -12.10 7.38
CA LYS A 71 9.12 -11.39 7.35
C LYS A 71 9.96 -12.02 6.26
N MET A 72 10.04 -11.35 5.10
CA MET A 72 11.06 -11.71 4.12
C MET A 72 12.43 -11.41 4.74
N MET A 73 13.22 -12.42 4.98
CA MET A 73 14.61 -12.22 5.42
C MET A 73 15.43 -11.83 4.20
N ASN A 74 15.65 -10.52 4.05
CA ASN A 74 16.49 -10.00 2.98
C ASN A 74 17.93 -10.54 3.12
N GLU A 75 18.48 -10.91 2.01
CA GLU A 75 19.82 -11.49 1.78
C GLU A 75 21.00 -10.68 2.34
N LEU A 76 20.76 -9.44 2.80
CA LEU A 76 21.81 -8.50 3.20
C LEU A 76 22.38 -8.74 4.62
N LYS A 77 21.88 -9.73 5.35
CA LYS A 77 22.39 -10.06 6.70
C LYS A 77 22.71 -11.55 6.82
N GLY A 78 23.81 -11.99 6.17
CA GLY A 78 24.37 -13.30 6.41
C GLY A 78 23.44 -14.45 5.95
N LYS A 79 23.69 -14.96 4.78
CA LYS A 79 23.04 -16.16 4.24
C LYS A 79 23.38 -17.33 5.14
N VAL A 80 22.41 -17.93 5.78
CA VAL A 80 22.58 -19.15 6.59
C VAL A 80 22.67 -20.34 5.66
N THR A 81 23.69 -21.15 5.80
CA THR A 81 23.94 -22.38 5.02
C THR A 81 24.02 -23.59 5.93
N PHE A 82 24.17 -24.80 5.39
CA PHE A 82 24.37 -26.02 6.18
C PHE A 82 25.64 -25.98 7.04
N ASN A 83 26.63 -25.19 6.67
CA ASN A 83 27.84 -24.99 7.46
C ASN A 83 27.57 -24.28 8.80
N ASP A 84 26.50 -23.49 8.87
CA ASP A 84 26.08 -22.77 10.07
C ASP A 84 25.22 -23.67 11.01
N VAL A 85 24.85 -24.86 10.56
CA VAL A 85 24.06 -25.83 11.31
C VAL A 85 24.99 -26.93 11.82
N ALA A 86 25.28 -26.94 13.13
CA ALA A 86 26.11 -27.97 13.72
C ALA A 86 25.30 -29.22 14.06
N GLY A 87 25.87 -30.40 13.79
CA GLY A 87 25.21 -31.70 14.02
C GLY A 87 24.03 -31.95 13.06
N VAL A 88 23.16 -32.89 13.43
CA VAL A 88 21.94 -33.27 12.69
C VAL A 88 22.20 -33.69 11.22
N GLU A 89 23.31 -34.41 11.01
CA GLU A 89 23.75 -34.81 9.66
C GLU A 89 22.66 -35.64 8.90
N GLU A 90 21.99 -36.55 9.59
CA GLU A 90 20.88 -37.35 9.03
C GLU A 90 19.73 -36.43 8.54
N ALA A 91 19.36 -35.42 9.32
CA ALA A 91 18.34 -34.49 8.90
C ALA A 91 18.78 -33.59 7.73
N LYS A 92 20.09 -33.29 7.62
CA LYS A 92 20.62 -32.55 6.45
C LYS A 92 20.54 -33.41 5.18
N GLU A 93 20.93 -34.70 5.26
CA GLU A 93 20.83 -35.64 4.14
C GLU A 93 19.38 -35.78 3.66
N GLU A 94 18.40 -35.92 4.58
CA GLU A 94 16.98 -36.04 4.21
C GLU A 94 16.43 -34.79 3.51
N VAL A 95 16.91 -33.60 3.84
CA VAL A 95 16.45 -32.35 3.20
C VAL A 95 17.26 -31.94 1.99
N GLU A 96 18.35 -32.65 1.67
CA GLU A 96 19.18 -32.38 0.49
C GLU A 96 18.41 -32.51 -0.81
N GLU A 97 17.49 -33.47 -0.89
CA GLU A 97 16.58 -33.60 -2.04
C GLU A 97 15.71 -32.38 -2.25
N ILE A 98 15.25 -31.76 -1.15
CA ILE A 98 14.47 -30.51 -1.20
C ILE A 98 15.33 -29.35 -1.73
N VAL A 99 16.59 -29.28 -1.29
CA VAL A 99 17.54 -28.26 -1.76
C VAL A 99 17.81 -28.42 -3.26
N GLU A 100 18.07 -29.65 -3.72
CA GLU A 100 18.27 -29.92 -5.13
C GLU A 100 17.04 -29.59 -5.97
N PHE A 101 15.84 -29.89 -5.47
CA PHE A 101 14.59 -29.52 -6.13
C PHE A 101 14.44 -28.01 -6.24
N LEU A 102 14.73 -27.27 -5.18
CA LEU A 102 14.64 -25.82 -5.18
C LEU A 102 15.68 -25.17 -6.11
N LYS A 103 16.86 -25.77 -6.27
CA LYS A 103 17.91 -25.31 -7.20
C LYS A 103 17.51 -25.51 -8.67
N ASP A 104 16.97 -26.68 -9.02
CA ASP A 104 16.54 -27.00 -10.38
C ASP A 104 15.24 -27.83 -10.44
N PRO A 105 14.08 -27.18 -10.33
CA PRO A 105 12.78 -27.84 -10.39
C PRO A 105 12.53 -28.59 -11.71
N LYS A 106 13.14 -28.14 -12.81
CA LYS A 106 12.94 -28.72 -14.14
C LYS A 106 13.60 -30.09 -14.28
N LYS A 107 14.73 -30.34 -13.61
CA LYS A 107 15.41 -31.62 -13.57
C LYS A 107 14.48 -32.70 -13.01
N PHE A 108 13.82 -32.42 -11.89
CA PHE A 108 12.90 -33.36 -11.26
C PHE A 108 11.65 -33.65 -12.10
N SER A 109 11.08 -32.63 -12.73
CA SER A 109 9.92 -32.80 -13.61
C SER A 109 10.21 -33.68 -14.82
N ARG A 110 11.43 -33.65 -15.39
CA ARG A 110 11.85 -34.48 -16.51
C ARG A 110 12.04 -35.96 -16.12
N LEU A 111 12.43 -36.21 -14.88
CA LEU A 111 12.64 -37.56 -14.36
C LEU A 111 11.34 -38.22 -13.87
N GLY A 112 10.20 -37.55 -13.96
CA GLY A 112 8.90 -38.03 -13.47
C GLY A 112 8.81 -38.12 -11.94
N GLY A 113 9.74 -37.50 -11.22
CA GLY A 113 9.75 -37.45 -9.76
C GLY A 113 8.53 -36.68 -9.20
N LYS A 114 8.01 -37.14 -8.08
CA LYS A 114 6.98 -36.40 -7.33
C LYS A 114 7.67 -35.29 -6.54
N ILE A 115 7.29 -34.07 -6.83
CA ILE A 115 7.78 -32.88 -6.11
C ILE A 115 7.30 -32.95 -4.66
N PRO A 116 8.17 -32.86 -3.65
CA PRO A 116 7.77 -32.76 -2.26
C PRO A 116 6.99 -31.46 -2.03
N LYS A 117 5.76 -31.59 -1.53
CA LYS A 117 4.89 -30.41 -1.31
C LYS A 117 5.22 -29.65 -0.02
N GLY A 118 6.02 -30.24 0.84
CA GLY A 118 6.44 -29.69 2.11
C GLY A 118 7.14 -30.73 2.98
N ALA A 119 7.82 -30.25 4.00
CA ALA A 119 8.48 -31.07 5.02
C ALA A 119 8.00 -30.68 6.41
N LEU A 120 7.89 -31.63 7.33
CA LEU A 120 7.54 -31.42 8.72
C LEU A 120 8.79 -31.64 9.58
N LEU A 121 9.29 -30.62 10.23
CA LEU A 121 10.42 -30.67 11.15
C LEU A 121 9.91 -30.89 12.60
N ILE A 122 10.15 -32.06 13.16
CA ILE A 122 9.72 -32.46 14.50
C ILE A 122 10.93 -32.49 15.43
N GLY A 123 10.75 -32.05 16.68
CA GLY A 123 11.78 -32.11 17.71
C GLY A 123 11.48 -31.16 18.87
N PRO A 124 12.20 -31.26 20.00
CA PRO A 124 12.06 -30.37 21.14
C PRO A 124 12.32 -28.89 20.80
N PRO A 125 11.87 -27.96 21.62
CA PRO A 125 12.22 -26.53 21.44
C PRO A 125 13.75 -26.34 21.56
N GLY A 126 14.29 -25.42 20.78
CA GLY A 126 15.72 -25.09 20.80
C GLY A 126 16.64 -26.00 19.97
N THR A 127 16.14 -27.05 19.31
CA THR A 127 16.95 -27.98 18.51
C THR A 127 17.36 -27.44 17.13
N GLY A 128 17.09 -26.21 16.80
CA GLY A 128 17.53 -25.59 15.54
C GLY A 128 16.64 -25.83 14.33
N LYS A 129 15.40 -26.31 14.48
CA LYS A 129 14.46 -26.55 13.37
C LYS A 129 14.31 -25.37 12.40
N THR A 130 14.11 -24.18 12.96
CA THR A 130 13.99 -22.95 12.16
C THR A 130 15.32 -22.55 11.51
N LEU A 131 16.45 -22.85 12.16
CA LEU A 131 17.78 -22.62 11.61
C LEU A 131 18.02 -23.54 10.39
N LEU A 132 17.68 -24.82 10.51
CA LEU A 132 17.76 -25.78 9.41
C LEU A 132 16.89 -25.35 8.22
N ALA A 133 15.65 -24.90 8.48
CA ALA A 133 14.78 -24.39 7.43
C ALA A 133 15.36 -23.16 6.70
N LYS A 134 16.02 -22.26 7.43
CA LYS A 134 16.74 -21.13 6.84
C LYS A 134 17.97 -21.59 6.04
N ALA A 135 18.67 -22.60 6.53
CA ALA A 135 19.83 -23.17 5.84
C ALA A 135 19.42 -23.82 4.51
N ILE A 136 18.30 -24.54 4.46
CA ILE A 136 17.73 -25.08 3.21
C ILE A 136 17.52 -23.96 2.18
N ALA A 137 16.84 -22.89 2.56
CA ALA A 137 16.60 -21.76 1.67
C ALA A 137 17.90 -21.06 1.25
N GLY A 138 18.82 -20.91 2.19
CA GLY A 138 20.15 -20.38 1.92
C GLY A 138 20.96 -21.24 0.97
N GLU A 139 21.00 -22.54 1.18
CA GLU A 139 21.71 -23.48 0.31
C GLU A 139 21.12 -23.52 -1.10
N ALA A 140 19.79 -23.46 -1.20
CA ALA A 140 19.08 -23.40 -2.48
C ALA A 140 19.11 -22.02 -3.16
N ASN A 141 19.57 -21.00 -2.48
CA ASN A 141 19.59 -19.61 -2.95
C ASN A 141 18.21 -19.06 -3.30
N VAL A 142 17.21 -19.38 -2.46
CA VAL A 142 15.82 -18.91 -2.60
C VAL A 142 15.44 -18.04 -1.40
N PRO A 143 14.49 -17.09 -1.54
CA PRO A 143 14.03 -16.28 -0.43
C PRO A 143 13.31 -17.12 0.63
N PHE A 144 13.50 -16.75 1.91
CA PHE A 144 12.89 -17.40 3.04
C PHE A 144 11.79 -16.53 3.66
N PHE A 145 10.59 -17.09 3.76
CA PHE A 145 9.45 -16.47 4.43
C PHE A 145 9.14 -17.23 5.71
N SER A 146 8.94 -16.52 6.81
CA SER A 146 8.58 -17.13 8.09
C SER A 146 7.36 -16.43 8.68
N ILE A 147 6.47 -17.24 9.23
CA ILE A 147 5.30 -16.80 9.95
C ILE A 147 5.16 -17.64 11.23
N SER A 148 4.79 -16.99 12.33
CA SER A 148 4.55 -17.71 13.59
C SER A 148 3.11 -18.22 13.65
N GLY A 149 2.91 -19.37 14.32
CA GLY A 149 1.56 -19.87 14.62
C GLY A 149 0.70 -18.86 15.39
N SER A 150 1.32 -18.05 16.26
CA SER A 150 0.64 -16.96 16.96
C SER A 150 0.08 -15.87 16.04
N ASP A 151 0.66 -15.69 14.85
CA ASP A 151 0.17 -14.71 13.88
C ASP A 151 -1.16 -15.12 13.23
N PHE A 152 -1.54 -16.39 13.38
CA PHE A 152 -2.83 -16.92 12.90
C PHE A 152 -3.93 -16.85 13.96
N VAL A 153 -3.56 -16.76 15.24
CA VAL A 153 -4.50 -16.64 16.37
C VAL A 153 -4.86 -15.17 16.54
N GLU A 154 -5.81 -14.71 15.75
CA GLU A 154 -6.28 -13.33 15.83
C GLU A 154 -7.71 -13.28 16.38
N MET A 155 -8.03 -12.21 17.11
CA MET A 155 -9.39 -11.98 17.65
C MET A 155 -10.45 -11.76 16.56
N PHE A 156 -10.04 -11.50 15.31
CA PHE A 156 -10.97 -11.22 14.22
C PHE A 156 -11.10 -12.40 13.26
N VAL A 157 -12.32 -12.81 13.01
CA VAL A 157 -12.65 -13.89 12.07
C VAL A 157 -12.15 -13.53 10.66
N GLY A 158 -11.42 -14.44 10.02
CA GLY A 158 -10.95 -14.30 8.64
C GLY A 158 -9.58 -13.62 8.45
N VAL A 159 -9.04 -12.96 9.46
CA VAL A 159 -7.71 -12.30 9.34
C VAL A 159 -6.59 -13.32 9.20
N GLY A 160 -6.64 -14.43 9.95
CA GLY A 160 -5.66 -15.50 9.83
C GLY A 160 -5.61 -16.11 8.43
N ALA A 161 -6.76 -16.38 7.82
CA ALA A 161 -6.85 -16.94 6.47
C ALA A 161 -6.32 -15.96 5.40
N SER A 162 -6.55 -14.66 5.54
CA SER A 162 -6.03 -13.67 4.60
C SER A 162 -4.51 -13.55 4.68
N ARG A 163 -3.93 -13.67 5.89
CA ARG A 163 -2.47 -13.66 6.08
C ARG A 163 -1.77 -14.85 5.44
N VAL A 164 -2.35 -16.05 5.56
CA VAL A 164 -1.83 -17.25 4.87
C VAL A 164 -1.84 -17.03 3.37
N ARG A 165 -2.95 -16.57 2.82
CA ARG A 165 -3.09 -16.32 1.39
C ARG A 165 -2.07 -15.30 0.89
N ASP A 166 -1.91 -14.19 1.60
CA ASP A 166 -0.95 -13.14 1.26
C ASP A 166 0.50 -13.66 1.27
N MET A 167 0.86 -14.50 2.24
CA MET A 167 2.18 -15.15 2.30
C MET A 167 2.43 -16.02 1.07
N PHE A 168 1.46 -16.85 0.67
CA PHE A 168 1.59 -17.67 -0.54
C PHE A 168 1.63 -16.84 -1.83
N GLU A 169 0.88 -15.74 -1.88
CA GLU A 169 0.94 -14.81 -3.01
C GLU A 169 2.30 -14.12 -3.12
N GLN A 170 2.91 -13.78 -2.00
CA GLN A 170 4.27 -13.24 -1.97
C GLN A 170 5.29 -14.30 -2.41
N GLY A 171 5.18 -15.52 -1.92
CA GLY A 171 6.05 -16.63 -2.34
C GLY A 171 5.98 -16.96 -3.83
N LYS A 172 4.82 -16.75 -4.46
CA LYS A 172 4.67 -16.96 -5.92
C LYS A 172 5.31 -15.86 -6.77
N LYS A 173 5.58 -14.69 -6.20
CA LYS A 173 6.18 -13.56 -6.92
C LYS A 173 7.71 -13.61 -6.96
N HIS A 174 8.30 -14.44 -6.14
CA HIS A 174 9.73 -14.62 -5.97
C HIS A 174 10.15 -16.06 -6.28
#